data_aff2d9f384a67d8061929ede159b111c
#
_entry.id   aff2d9f384a67d8061929ede159b111c
#
_cell.length_a   1.000
_cell.length_b   1.000
_cell.length_c   1.000
_cell.angle_alpha   90.00
_cell.angle_beta   90.00
_cell.angle_gamma   90.00
#
_symmetry.space_group_name_H-M   'P 1'
#
loop_
_entity.id
_entity.type
_entity.pdbx_description
1 polymer ?
#
loop_
_entity_poly.entity_id
_entity_poly.type
_entity_poly.pdbx_seq_one_letter_code
_entity_poly.pdbx_strand_id
1 'polypeptide(L)'
;VAKNQLEYIVIEASKRLDIMTKGRYVLEIDDNLNFVIRDNYNGGLRRSIKTLSGGETFLTSLALALALSSQIQLKGSAPLEFFFLDEGFGSLDSELLDIVMESLEKLHSEKLSVGIISHVEELKNRVPVKLLVTPNDGGNGSKISIEYS
;
A
#
# COMPACT_ATOMS: atom_id res chain seq x y z
N VAL A 1 -5.82 25.94 -4.52
CA VAL A 1 -4.82 25.33 -3.60
C VAL A 1 -5.09 23.83 -3.47
N ALA A 2 -6.30 23.39 -3.15
CA ALA A 2 -6.62 21.97 -2.98
C ALA A 2 -6.44 21.12 -4.27
N LYS A 3 -6.83 21.64 -5.43
CA LYS A 3 -6.66 20.96 -6.73
C LYS A 3 -5.19 20.67 -7.02
N ASN A 4 -4.31 21.65 -6.87
CA ASN A 4 -2.87 21.48 -7.11
C ASN A 4 -2.23 20.47 -6.15
N GLN A 5 -2.73 20.38 -4.90
CA GLN A 5 -2.27 19.38 -3.95
C GLN A 5 -2.70 17.96 -4.35
N LEU A 6 -3.95 17.81 -4.79
CA LEU A 6 -4.46 16.53 -5.29
C LEU A 6 -3.68 16.07 -6.53
N GLU A 7 -3.45 16.97 -7.48
CA GLU A 7 -2.66 16.67 -8.68
C GLU A 7 -1.25 16.19 -8.32
N TYR A 8 -0.60 16.84 -7.37
CA TYR A 8 0.73 16.41 -6.90
C TYR A 8 0.71 15.01 -6.27
N ILE A 9 -0.27 14.74 -5.39
CA ILE A 9 -0.42 13.42 -4.75
C ILE A 9 -0.65 12.35 -5.81
N VAL A 10 -1.47 12.63 -6.82
CA VAL A 10 -1.76 11.69 -7.92
C VAL A 10 -0.51 11.42 -8.75
N ILE A 11 0.28 12.42 -9.07
CA ILE A 11 1.55 12.26 -9.79
C ILE A 11 2.52 11.36 -9.01
N GLU A 12 2.68 11.60 -7.72
CA GLU A 12 3.56 10.79 -6.86
C GLU A 12 3.02 9.36 -6.68
N ALA A 13 1.72 9.20 -6.50
CA ALA A 13 1.08 7.88 -6.44
C ALA A 13 1.24 7.13 -7.77
N SER A 14 1.07 7.82 -8.89
CA SER A 14 1.22 7.25 -10.22
C SER A 14 2.63 6.72 -10.48
N LYS A 15 3.67 7.45 -10.08
CA LYS A 15 5.06 6.98 -10.17
C LYS A 15 5.28 5.69 -9.38
N ARG A 16 4.72 5.59 -8.18
CA ARG A 16 4.82 4.40 -7.34
C ARG A 16 4.05 3.23 -7.96
N LEU A 17 2.84 3.47 -8.44
CA LEU A 17 2.01 2.47 -9.09
C LEU A 17 2.66 1.95 -10.39
N ASP A 18 3.27 2.83 -11.17
CA ASP A 18 4.03 2.48 -12.38
C ASP A 18 5.15 1.48 -12.05
N ILE A 19 5.93 1.75 -10.99
CA ILE A 19 6.99 0.85 -10.53
C ILE A 19 6.40 -0.49 -10.05
N MET A 20 5.36 -0.46 -9.19
CA MET A 20 4.74 -1.66 -8.64
C MET A 20 4.09 -2.54 -9.72
N THR A 21 3.64 -1.95 -10.81
CA THR A 21 2.97 -2.67 -11.90
C THR A 21 3.83 -2.82 -13.15
N LYS A 22 5.14 -2.57 -13.04
CA LYS A 22 6.11 -2.68 -14.14
C LYS A 22 5.68 -1.91 -15.39
N GLY A 23 5.19 -0.68 -15.20
CA GLY A 23 4.77 0.20 -16.27
C GLY A 23 3.34 -0.03 -16.79
N ARG A 24 2.60 -0.99 -16.21
CA ARG A 24 1.26 -1.30 -16.71
C ARG A 24 0.24 -0.22 -16.39
N TYR A 25 0.17 0.23 -15.14
CA TYR A 25 -0.87 1.16 -14.70
C TYR A 25 -0.33 2.53 -14.36
N VAL A 26 -1.04 3.54 -14.84
CA VAL A 26 -0.83 4.95 -14.51
C VAL A 26 -2.10 5.50 -13.89
N LEU A 27 -1.98 6.10 -12.70
CA LEU A 27 -3.09 6.75 -12.02
C LEU A 27 -3.21 8.19 -12.53
N GLU A 28 -4.41 8.57 -12.92
CA GLU A 28 -4.75 9.91 -13.41
C GLU A 28 -6.00 10.43 -12.70
N ILE A 29 -6.29 11.71 -12.85
CA ILE A 29 -7.58 12.31 -12.50
C ILE A 29 -8.20 12.90 -13.76
N ASP A 30 -9.51 12.72 -13.90
CA ASP A 30 -10.28 13.33 -14.99
C ASP A 30 -10.66 14.79 -14.66
N ASP A 31 -11.31 15.46 -15.60
CA ASP A 31 -11.76 16.86 -15.45
C ASP A 31 -12.76 17.06 -14.31
N ASN A 32 -13.42 16.00 -13.86
CA ASN A 32 -14.36 15.99 -12.74
C ASN A 32 -13.70 15.57 -11.41
N LEU A 33 -12.37 15.47 -11.38
CA LEU A 33 -11.57 15.02 -10.23
C LEU A 33 -11.84 13.57 -9.80
N ASN A 34 -12.34 12.72 -10.69
CA ASN A 34 -12.43 11.29 -10.44
C ASN A 34 -11.09 10.61 -10.75
N PHE A 35 -10.73 9.62 -9.96
CA PHE A 35 -9.60 8.77 -10.26
C PHE A 35 -9.89 7.84 -11.41
N VAL A 36 -8.97 7.79 -12.37
CA VAL A 36 -8.97 6.89 -13.51
C VAL A 36 -7.64 6.18 -13.64
N ILE A 37 -7.66 4.98 -14.15
CA ILE A 37 -6.46 4.19 -14.47
C ILE A 37 -6.29 4.14 -15.98
N ARG A 38 -5.09 4.44 -16.43
CA ARG A 38 -4.67 4.17 -17.80
C ARG A 38 -3.89 2.86 -17.83
N ASP A 39 -4.38 1.88 -18.59
CA ASP A 39 -3.75 0.57 -18.77
C ASP A 39 -2.86 0.60 -20.03
N ASN A 40 -1.55 0.75 -19.82
CA ASN A 40 -0.58 0.84 -20.91
C ASN A 40 -0.43 -0.48 -21.68
N TYR A 41 -0.69 -1.62 -21.06
CA TYR A 41 -0.63 -2.93 -21.71
C TYR A 41 -1.86 -3.19 -22.58
N ASN A 42 -2.91 -2.37 -22.40
CA ASN A 42 -4.13 -2.43 -23.19
C ASN A 42 -4.32 -1.15 -24.05
N GLY A 43 -3.25 -0.74 -24.73
CA GLY A 43 -3.27 0.40 -25.65
C GLY A 43 -3.50 1.77 -24.98
N GLY A 44 -3.24 1.91 -23.70
CA GLY A 44 -3.44 3.16 -22.96
C GLY A 44 -4.92 3.46 -22.68
N LEU A 45 -5.78 2.43 -22.68
CA LEU A 45 -7.19 2.58 -22.37
C LEU A 45 -7.40 3.14 -20.97
N ARG A 46 -8.17 4.24 -20.88
CA ARG A 46 -8.58 4.81 -19.61
C ARG A 46 -9.86 4.15 -19.12
N ARG A 47 -9.87 3.75 -17.85
CA ARG A 47 -11.02 3.13 -17.20
C ARG A 47 -11.19 3.61 -15.75
N SER A 48 -12.40 3.52 -15.23
CA SER A 48 -12.67 3.84 -13.84
C SER A 48 -11.92 2.90 -12.90
N ILE A 49 -11.42 3.41 -11.78
CA ILE A 49 -10.83 2.60 -10.72
C ILE A 49 -11.78 1.52 -10.18
N LYS A 50 -13.10 1.70 -10.33
CA LYS A 50 -14.12 0.73 -9.94
C LYS A 50 -14.06 -0.59 -10.73
N THR A 51 -13.34 -0.63 -11.84
CA THR A 51 -13.17 -1.80 -12.70
C THR A 51 -11.93 -2.61 -12.39
N LEU A 52 -11.15 -2.18 -11.39
CA LEU A 52 -9.93 -2.86 -10.97
C LEU A 52 -10.24 -4.16 -10.21
N SER A 53 -9.35 -5.15 -10.33
CA SER A 53 -9.35 -6.35 -9.48
C SER A 53 -9.02 -6.00 -8.03
N GLY A 54 -9.20 -6.93 -7.11
CA GLY A 54 -8.85 -6.74 -5.70
C GLY A 54 -7.37 -6.38 -5.51
N GLY A 55 -6.45 -7.11 -6.16
CA GLY A 55 -5.01 -6.83 -6.11
C GLY A 55 -4.64 -5.48 -6.72
N GLU A 56 -5.21 -5.15 -7.89
CA GLU A 56 -4.99 -3.84 -8.53
C GLU A 56 -5.51 -2.67 -7.68
N THR A 57 -6.66 -2.85 -7.04
CA THR A 57 -7.23 -1.87 -6.10
C THR A 57 -6.32 -1.68 -4.90
N PHE A 58 -5.78 -2.77 -4.34
CA PHE A 58 -4.84 -2.71 -3.23
C PHE A 58 -3.58 -1.92 -3.59
N LEU A 59 -2.93 -2.23 -4.72
CA LEU A 59 -1.74 -1.53 -5.19
C LEU A 59 -1.99 -0.03 -5.42
N THR A 60 -3.14 0.30 -6.02
CA THR A 60 -3.52 1.70 -6.27
C THR A 60 -3.75 2.46 -4.97
N SER A 61 -4.44 1.84 -4.00
CA SER A 61 -4.70 2.41 -2.69
C SER A 61 -3.40 2.59 -1.89
N LEU A 62 -2.51 1.60 -1.94
CA LEU A 62 -1.20 1.67 -1.31
C LEU A 62 -0.37 2.81 -1.90
N ALA A 63 -0.30 2.92 -3.23
CA ALA A 63 0.43 3.99 -3.91
C ALA A 63 -0.07 5.38 -3.50
N LEU A 64 -1.40 5.57 -3.42
CA LEU A 64 -2.01 6.80 -2.94
C LEU A 64 -1.69 7.10 -1.47
N ALA A 65 -1.79 6.10 -0.60
CA ALA A 65 -1.48 6.25 0.82
C ALA A 65 -0.02 6.64 1.05
N LEU A 66 0.90 6.01 0.32
CA LEU A 66 2.33 6.33 0.39
C LEU A 66 2.66 7.74 -0.15
N ALA A 67 2.01 8.15 -1.23
CA ALA A 67 2.16 9.51 -1.77
C ALA A 67 1.63 10.56 -0.79
N LEU A 68 0.49 10.30 -0.15
CA LEU A 68 -0.08 11.17 0.87
C LEU A 68 0.84 11.26 2.11
N SER A 69 1.36 10.13 2.58
CA SER A 69 2.35 10.07 3.67
C SER A 69 3.57 10.94 3.40
N SER A 70 4.14 10.84 2.19
CA SER A 70 5.29 11.65 1.79
C SER A 70 4.96 13.16 1.81
N GLN A 71 3.74 13.53 1.39
CA GLN A 71 3.29 14.94 1.45
C GLN A 71 3.13 15.45 2.87
N ILE A 72 2.61 14.63 3.78
CA ILE A 72 2.48 14.98 5.20
C ILE A 72 3.87 15.23 5.80
N GLN A 73 4.84 14.36 5.50
CA GLN A 73 6.22 14.52 5.96
C GLN A 73 6.87 15.81 5.47
N LEU A 74 6.65 16.17 4.19
CA LEU A 74 7.22 17.40 3.61
C LEU A 74 6.62 18.69 4.16
N LYS A 75 5.37 18.67 4.58
CA LYS A 75 4.63 19.86 5.06
C LYS A 75 4.50 19.92 6.57
N GLY A 76 4.70 18.81 7.25
CA GLY A 76 4.53 18.71 8.69
C GLY A 76 5.75 19.16 9.46
N SER A 77 5.53 19.74 10.63
CA SER A 77 6.57 20.02 11.62
C SER A 77 7.01 18.77 12.38
N ALA A 78 6.28 17.67 12.26
CA ALA A 78 6.59 16.36 12.84
C ALA A 78 6.66 15.29 11.73
N PRO A 79 7.73 14.50 11.67
CA PRO A 79 7.83 13.40 10.72
C PRO A 79 6.77 12.34 11.01
N LEU A 80 6.23 11.72 9.96
CA LEU A 80 5.45 10.50 10.09
C LEU A 80 6.41 9.36 10.41
N GLU A 81 6.27 8.78 11.60
CA GLU A 81 7.17 7.72 12.07
C GLU A 81 6.57 6.33 11.93
N PHE A 82 5.24 6.24 11.89
CA PHE A 82 4.50 5.00 11.80
C PHE A 82 3.45 5.01 10.70
N PHE A 83 3.34 3.89 9.98
CA PHE A 83 2.31 3.62 8.99
C PHE A 83 1.75 2.20 9.18
N PHE A 84 0.44 2.07 9.29
CA PHE A 84 -0.21 0.78 9.48
C PHE A 84 -1.04 0.39 8.26
N LEU A 85 -0.87 -0.84 7.81
CA LEU A 85 -1.68 -1.49 6.79
C LEU A 85 -2.52 -2.58 7.46
N ASP A 86 -3.84 -2.43 7.37
CA ASP A 86 -4.80 -3.37 7.93
C ASP A 86 -5.43 -4.18 6.81
N GLU A 87 -5.03 -5.46 6.70
CA GLU A 87 -5.47 -6.42 5.69
C GLU A 87 -5.19 -6.01 4.22
N GLY A 88 -5.83 -6.68 3.26
CA GLY A 88 -5.71 -6.42 1.82
C GLY A 88 -4.72 -7.32 1.08
N PHE A 89 -3.80 -7.95 1.78
CA PHE A 89 -2.75 -8.79 1.18
C PHE A 89 -3.26 -10.12 0.61
N GLY A 90 -4.39 -10.62 1.10
CA GLY A 90 -5.00 -11.87 0.63
C GLY A 90 -5.50 -11.84 -0.82
N SER A 91 -5.60 -10.66 -1.42
CA SER A 91 -5.96 -10.48 -2.84
C SER A 91 -4.76 -10.45 -3.79
N LEU A 92 -3.53 -10.55 -3.26
CA LEU A 92 -2.29 -10.52 -4.01
C LEU A 92 -1.82 -11.94 -4.31
N ASP A 93 -1.32 -12.16 -5.52
CA ASP A 93 -0.49 -13.33 -5.81
C ASP A 93 0.94 -13.13 -5.27
N SER A 94 1.76 -14.18 -5.30
CA SER A 94 3.11 -14.14 -4.76
C SER A 94 4.00 -13.08 -5.42
N GLU A 95 3.85 -12.85 -6.73
CA GLU A 95 4.65 -11.85 -7.45
C GLU A 95 4.29 -10.42 -7.00
N LEU A 96 3.00 -10.12 -6.89
CA LEU A 96 2.54 -8.83 -6.40
C LEU A 96 2.89 -8.63 -4.92
N LEU A 97 2.83 -9.68 -4.12
CA LEU A 97 3.23 -9.64 -2.73
C LEU A 97 4.72 -9.29 -2.57
N ASP A 98 5.60 -9.88 -3.40
CA ASP A 98 7.03 -9.54 -3.45
C ASP A 98 7.25 -8.05 -3.73
N ILE A 99 6.59 -7.52 -4.74
CA ILE A 99 6.70 -6.12 -5.15
C ILE A 99 6.23 -5.17 -4.04
N VAL A 100 5.13 -5.52 -3.38
CA VAL A 100 4.61 -4.72 -2.25
C VAL A 100 5.60 -4.74 -1.10
N MET A 101 6.13 -5.89 -0.73
CA MET A 101 7.08 -6.02 0.38
C MET A 101 8.37 -5.24 0.10
N GLU A 102 8.94 -5.32 -1.10
CA GLU A 102 10.08 -4.49 -1.50
C GLU A 102 9.79 -2.98 -1.38
N SER A 103 8.57 -2.57 -1.74
CA SER A 103 8.17 -1.17 -1.63
C SER A 103 8.05 -0.71 -0.18
N LEU A 104 7.56 -1.57 0.71
CA LEU A 104 7.45 -1.29 2.15
C LEU A 104 8.82 -1.30 2.84
N GLU A 105 9.74 -2.19 2.44
CA GLU A 105 11.12 -2.22 2.93
C GLU A 105 11.89 -0.93 2.59
N LYS A 106 11.67 -0.38 1.39
CA LYS A 106 12.24 0.93 1.01
C LYS A 106 11.78 2.04 1.94
N LEU A 107 10.51 2.04 2.35
CA LEU A 107 9.99 3.02 3.32
C LEU A 107 10.65 2.89 4.69
N HIS A 108 10.91 1.67 5.14
CA HIS A 108 11.64 1.45 6.38
C HIS A 108 13.05 2.05 6.32
N SER A 109 13.73 1.95 5.19
CA SER A 109 15.03 2.60 4.99
C SER A 109 14.98 4.13 5.06
N GLU A 110 13.80 4.73 4.83
CA GLU A 110 13.52 6.16 4.94
C GLU A 110 13.09 6.59 6.35
N LYS A 111 13.31 5.75 7.37
CA LYS A 111 12.95 5.95 8.79
C LYS A 111 11.45 5.88 9.10
N LEU A 112 10.66 5.30 8.23
CA LEU A 112 9.24 5.04 8.46
C LEU A 112 9.07 3.61 8.98
N SER A 113 8.52 3.44 10.16
CA SER A 113 8.13 2.12 10.68
C SER A 113 6.80 1.69 10.07
N VAL A 114 6.76 0.50 9.48
CA VAL A 114 5.54 -0.04 8.87
C VAL A 114 5.03 -1.20 9.70
N GLY A 115 3.79 -1.09 10.18
CA GLY A 115 3.05 -2.17 10.81
C GLY A 115 2.08 -2.82 9.81
N ILE A 116 2.00 -4.14 9.82
CA ILE A 116 1.09 -4.91 8.95
C ILE A 116 0.20 -5.77 9.82
N ILE A 117 -1.10 -5.70 9.61
CA ILE A 117 -2.07 -6.60 10.20
C ILE A 117 -2.57 -7.52 9.09
N SER A 118 -2.35 -8.81 9.22
CA SER A 118 -2.73 -9.78 8.18
C SER A 118 -2.82 -11.20 8.74
N HIS A 119 -3.66 -12.01 8.10
CA HIS A 119 -3.74 -13.45 8.31
C HIS A 119 -2.98 -14.26 7.25
N VAL A 120 -2.29 -13.61 6.31
CA VAL A 120 -1.56 -14.27 5.22
C VAL A 120 -0.28 -14.89 5.76
N GLU A 121 -0.20 -16.23 5.71
CA GLU A 121 0.94 -17.00 6.24
C GLU A 121 2.29 -16.62 5.60
N GLU A 122 2.27 -16.31 4.30
CA GLU A 122 3.48 -15.95 3.55
C GLU A 122 4.17 -14.71 4.10
N LEU A 123 3.39 -13.74 4.63
CA LEU A 123 3.92 -12.54 5.27
C LEU A 123 4.70 -12.83 6.54
N LYS A 124 4.34 -13.87 7.28
CA LYS A 124 5.02 -14.25 8.53
C LYS A 124 6.52 -14.49 8.34
N ASN A 125 6.90 -15.00 7.18
CA ASN A 125 8.30 -15.33 6.88
C ASN A 125 9.09 -14.14 6.34
N ARG A 126 8.42 -13.03 6.06
CA ARG A 126 9.02 -11.84 5.43
C ARG A 126 9.25 -10.68 6.39
N VAL A 127 8.64 -10.72 7.56
CA VAL A 127 8.75 -9.65 8.54
C VAL A 127 9.69 -10.04 9.69
N PRO A 128 10.59 -9.15 10.12
CA PRO A 128 11.60 -9.48 11.13
C PRO A 128 11.02 -9.60 12.54
N VAL A 129 9.91 -8.93 12.84
CA VAL A 129 9.24 -8.94 14.15
C VAL A 129 7.77 -9.20 13.97
N LYS A 130 7.22 -10.15 14.72
CA LYS A 130 5.82 -10.55 14.64
C LYS A 130 5.16 -10.51 16.01
N LEU A 131 3.94 -10.00 16.04
CA LEU A 131 3.01 -10.16 17.17
C LEU A 131 1.98 -11.23 16.78
N LEU A 132 2.08 -12.41 17.38
CA LEU A 132 1.10 -13.47 17.17
C LEU A 132 -0.03 -13.33 18.16
N VAL A 133 -1.24 -13.21 17.62
CA VAL A 133 -2.48 -13.20 18.42
C VAL A 133 -3.14 -14.56 18.29
N THR A 134 -3.17 -15.31 19.40
CA THR A 134 -3.84 -16.61 19.45
C THR A 134 -5.22 -16.45 20.07
N PRO A 135 -6.28 -16.93 19.40
CA PRO A 135 -7.62 -16.86 19.95
C PRO A 135 -7.78 -17.66 21.24
N ASN A 136 -8.79 -17.34 22.00
CA ASN A 136 -9.13 -18.07 23.22
C ASN A 136 -9.60 -19.50 22.89
N ASP A 137 -8.99 -20.50 23.52
CA ASP A 137 -9.27 -21.93 23.35
C ASP A 137 -9.88 -22.60 24.60
N GLY A 138 -10.68 -21.89 25.37
CA GLY A 138 -11.40 -22.52 26.49
C GLY A 138 -11.26 -21.88 27.86
N GLY A 139 -11.09 -20.56 27.95
CA GLY A 139 -11.31 -19.86 29.22
C GLY A 139 -10.22 -18.90 29.69
N ASN A 140 -9.07 -18.82 29.01
CA ASN A 140 -7.96 -17.96 29.43
C ASN A 140 -7.81 -16.64 28.66
N GLY A 141 -8.76 -16.31 27.78
CA GLY A 141 -8.65 -15.15 26.90
C GLY A 141 -7.67 -15.34 25.75
N SER A 142 -7.62 -14.39 24.82
CA SER A 142 -6.62 -14.37 23.75
C SER A 142 -5.22 -14.10 24.29
N LYS A 143 -4.21 -14.70 23.68
CA LYS A 143 -2.80 -14.54 24.05
C LYS A 143 -2.05 -13.80 22.94
N ILE A 144 -1.06 -13.01 23.35
CA ILE A 144 -0.13 -12.32 22.44
C ILE A 144 1.28 -12.82 22.74
N SER A 145 2.02 -13.21 21.71
CA SER A 145 3.44 -13.52 21.79
C SER A 145 4.23 -12.74 20.73
N ILE A 146 5.47 -12.42 21.05
CA ILE A 146 6.40 -11.76 20.13
C ILE A 146 7.36 -12.81 19.60
N GLU A 147 7.52 -12.85 18.29
CA GLU A 147 8.50 -13.69 17.60
C GLU A 147 9.45 -12.82 16.77
N TYR A 148 10.72 -13.21 16.76
CA TYR A 148 11.77 -12.60 15.95
C TYR A 148 12.25 -13.62 14.91
N SER A 149 12.42 -13.17 13.67
CA SER A 149 12.95 -14.00 12.57
C SER A 149 14.45 -13.87 12.48
#